data_bb93bb32fb2d3a8447f35a19ee1682f8
#
_entry.id   bb93bb32fb2d3a8447f35a19ee1682f8
#
_cell.length_a   1.000
_cell.length_b   1.000
_cell.length_c   1.000
_cell.angle_alpha   90.00
_cell.angle_beta   90.00
_cell.angle_gamma   90.00
#
_symmetry.space_group_name_H-M   'P 1'
#
loop_
_entity.id
_entity.type
_entity.pdbx_description
1 polymer ?
#
loop_
_entity_poly.entity_id
_entity_poly.type
_entity_poly.pdbx_seq_one_letter_code
_entity_poly.pdbx_strand_id
1 'polypeptide(L)'
;MSEPLLIEIGCEEIPARMIGAAAEDLRLRVSNVLDQAGIERICMFLNDIKNIFDIPWNDAGITYGDVRQREEVEHSIYSFREADVALLRSQFEQWEREAARVVAIPLVVPAHEAVLKCSHLFNVLDARGALSVTERASFIQRIRKLACLVADAHVASRAAAGFPLLARATR
;
A
#
# COMPACT_ATOMS: atom_id res chain seq x y z
N MET A 1 -27.49 22.59 -1.56
CA MET A 1 -26.59 22.03 -2.56
C MET A 1 -25.51 21.34 -1.74
N SER A 2 -25.47 20.02 -1.75
CA SER A 2 -24.42 19.25 -1.08
C SER A 2 -23.20 19.21 -2.00
N GLU A 3 -22.07 19.75 -1.56
CA GLU A 3 -20.82 19.61 -2.28
C GLU A 3 -20.28 18.19 -2.08
N PRO A 4 -19.78 17.53 -3.14
CA PRO A 4 -19.21 16.20 -3.00
C PRO A 4 -17.92 16.26 -2.19
N LEU A 5 -17.84 15.47 -1.12
CA LEU A 5 -16.61 15.25 -0.39
C LEU A 5 -15.78 14.22 -1.16
N LEU A 6 -14.73 14.65 -1.86
CA LEU A 6 -13.75 13.76 -2.46
C LEU A 6 -12.63 13.53 -1.43
N ILE A 7 -12.59 12.32 -0.85
CA ILE A 7 -11.45 11.90 -0.05
C ILE A 7 -10.63 10.97 -0.93
N GLU A 8 -9.54 11.47 -1.48
CA GLU A 8 -8.54 10.66 -2.17
C GLU A 8 -7.43 10.32 -1.17
N ILE A 9 -7.45 9.09 -0.66
CA ILE A 9 -6.38 8.57 0.19
C ILE A 9 -5.43 7.81 -0.71
N GLY A 10 -4.56 8.55 -1.39
CA GLY A 10 -3.36 8.00 -1.99
C GLY A 10 -2.36 7.71 -0.88
N CYS A 11 -2.02 6.45 -0.63
CA CYS A 11 -1.05 6.06 0.40
C CYS A 11 0.39 6.47 0.09
N GLU A 12 0.66 7.15 -1.03
CA GLU A 12 1.97 7.66 -1.40
C GLU A 12 1.80 9.01 -2.11
N GLU A 13 2.34 10.08 -1.49
CA GLU A 13 2.54 11.41 -2.03
C GLU A 13 1.33 12.35 -2.15
N ILE A 14 0.91 12.90 -1.01
CA ILE A 14 0.24 14.19 -1.01
C ILE A 14 1.33 15.27 -0.97
N PRO A 15 1.51 16.11 -2.01
CA PRO A 15 2.48 17.19 -1.97
C PRO A 15 2.15 18.15 -0.84
N ALA A 16 3.08 18.37 0.07
CA ALA A 16 2.93 19.23 1.27
C ALA A 16 2.50 20.68 0.98
N ARG A 17 2.41 21.09 -0.28
CA ARG A 17 2.02 22.43 -0.74
C ARG A 17 0.51 22.67 -0.81
N MET A 18 -0.31 21.67 -0.70
CA MET A 18 -1.78 21.81 -0.84
C MET A 18 -2.52 21.93 0.49
N ILE A 19 -1.80 21.89 1.60
CA ILE A 19 -2.40 21.79 2.92
C ILE A 19 -2.27 23.13 3.64
N GLY A 20 -3.16 24.08 3.33
CA GLY A 20 -3.32 25.32 4.10
C GLY A 20 -4.06 25.11 5.43
N ALA A 21 -4.27 26.20 6.19
CA ALA A 21 -4.86 26.15 7.54
C ALA A 21 -6.19 25.36 7.65
N ALA A 22 -7.00 25.32 6.58
CA ALA A 22 -8.23 24.51 6.54
C ALA A 22 -7.96 22.99 6.54
N ALA A 23 -6.80 22.58 6.02
CA ALA A 23 -6.38 21.18 6.05
C ALA A 23 -5.88 20.76 7.43
N GLU A 24 -5.36 21.69 8.22
CA GLU A 24 -4.90 21.38 9.59
C GLU A 24 -6.09 21.11 10.51
N ASP A 25 -7.18 21.85 10.41
CA ASP A 25 -8.39 21.58 11.19
C ASP A 25 -9.11 20.31 10.70
N LEU A 26 -9.17 20.09 9.39
CA LEU A 26 -9.67 18.85 8.80
C LEU A 26 -8.76 17.67 9.18
N ARG A 27 -7.43 17.86 9.14
CA ARG A 27 -6.46 16.85 9.57
C ARG A 27 -6.68 16.43 11.02
N LEU A 28 -6.85 17.39 11.93
CA LEU A 28 -7.08 17.09 13.36
C LEU A 28 -8.39 16.35 13.59
N ARG A 29 -9.47 16.73 12.90
CA ARG A 29 -10.78 16.06 13.03
C ARG A 29 -10.80 14.70 12.35
N VAL A 30 -10.29 14.61 11.12
CA VAL A 30 -10.21 13.36 10.35
C VAL A 30 -9.17 12.43 10.98
N SER A 31 -8.01 12.92 11.42
CA SER A 31 -6.99 12.10 12.09
C SER A 31 -7.53 11.45 13.36
N ASN A 32 -8.24 12.20 14.20
CA ASN A 32 -8.86 11.62 15.41
C ASN A 32 -9.91 10.55 15.09
N VAL A 33 -10.66 10.70 14.00
CA VAL A 33 -11.65 9.70 13.56
C VAL A 33 -10.96 8.52 12.86
N LEU A 34 -9.94 8.78 12.03
CA LEU A 34 -9.16 7.75 11.33
C LEU A 34 -8.30 6.92 12.29
N ASP A 35 -7.66 7.56 13.28
CA ASP A 35 -6.84 6.88 14.28
C ASP A 35 -7.67 5.96 15.18
N GLN A 36 -8.96 6.28 15.39
CA GLN A 36 -9.85 5.50 16.25
C GLN A 36 -10.71 4.50 15.48
N ALA A 37 -11.01 4.72 14.23
CA ALA A 37 -12.03 3.96 13.53
C ALA A 37 -11.53 3.09 12.36
N GLY A 38 -10.46 3.49 11.65
CA GLY A 38 -10.05 2.87 10.38
C GLY A 38 -11.00 3.23 9.21
N ILE A 39 -10.53 3.01 7.99
CA ILE A 39 -11.27 3.39 6.76
C ILE A 39 -12.61 2.63 6.67
N GLU A 40 -12.61 1.34 7.00
CA GLU A 40 -13.82 0.50 6.96
C GLU A 40 -14.93 1.06 7.87
N ARG A 41 -14.59 1.49 9.08
CA ARG A 41 -15.57 2.06 10.01
C ARG A 41 -16.11 3.39 9.55
N ILE A 42 -15.33 4.20 8.86
CA ILE A 42 -15.80 5.45 8.26
C ILE A 42 -16.80 5.14 7.15
N CYS A 43 -16.48 4.19 6.26
CA CYS A 43 -17.41 3.74 5.23
C CYS A 43 -18.71 3.20 5.85
N MET A 44 -18.62 2.42 6.92
CA MET A 44 -19.78 1.91 7.64
C MET A 44 -20.64 3.05 8.23
N PHE A 45 -19.99 4.03 8.86
CA PHE A 45 -20.68 5.18 9.44
C PHE A 45 -21.37 6.05 8.37
N LEU A 46 -20.69 6.33 7.25
CA LEU A 46 -21.24 7.14 6.17
C LEU A 46 -22.43 6.47 5.46
N ASN A 47 -22.48 5.14 5.47
CA ASN A 47 -23.57 4.37 4.87
C ASN A 47 -24.60 3.88 5.89
N ASP A 48 -24.47 4.24 7.17
CA ASP A 48 -25.33 3.79 8.27
C ASP A 48 -25.48 2.25 8.34
N ILE A 49 -24.37 1.54 8.15
CA ILE A 49 -24.28 0.08 8.19
C ILE A 49 -23.45 -0.42 9.37
N LYS A 50 -23.72 -1.63 9.83
CA LYS A 50 -23.03 -2.25 10.98
C LYS A 50 -21.91 -3.20 10.57
N ASN A 51 -21.89 -3.62 9.32
CA ASN A 51 -20.90 -4.53 8.77
C ASN A 51 -20.41 -3.99 7.45
N ILE A 52 -19.07 -4.01 7.23
CA ILE A 52 -18.44 -3.55 5.99
C ILE A 52 -18.97 -4.31 4.76
N PHE A 53 -19.32 -5.58 4.92
CA PHE A 53 -19.85 -6.39 3.83
C PHE A 53 -21.26 -6.00 3.37
N ASP A 54 -21.96 -5.14 4.14
CA ASP A 54 -23.28 -4.63 3.79
C ASP A 54 -23.22 -3.38 2.90
N ILE A 55 -22.02 -2.88 2.57
CA ILE A 55 -21.87 -1.72 1.66
C ILE A 55 -22.55 -2.02 0.32
N PRO A 56 -23.47 -1.15 -0.16
CA PRO A 56 -24.03 -1.30 -1.48
C PRO A 56 -22.96 -1.21 -2.57
N TRP A 57 -22.88 -2.25 -3.42
CA TRP A 57 -21.98 -2.27 -4.56
C TRP A 57 -22.59 -1.58 -5.77
N ASN A 58 -23.92 -1.70 -5.91
CA ASN A 58 -24.71 -1.06 -6.97
C ASN A 58 -26.17 -0.91 -6.56
N ASP A 59 -26.96 -0.24 -7.40
CA ASP A 59 -28.39 0.00 -7.19
C ASP A 59 -29.26 -1.27 -7.37
N ALA A 60 -28.71 -2.38 -7.83
CA ALA A 60 -29.39 -3.66 -7.98
C ALA A 60 -29.44 -4.48 -6.69
N GLY A 61 -28.95 -3.95 -5.57
CA GLY A 61 -28.97 -4.60 -4.26
C GLY A 61 -27.82 -5.59 -4.03
N ILE A 62 -26.80 -5.60 -4.90
CA ILE A 62 -25.58 -6.36 -4.66
C ILE A 62 -24.76 -5.61 -3.60
N THR A 63 -24.17 -6.34 -2.66
CA THR A 63 -23.33 -5.79 -1.59
C THR A 63 -21.84 -6.05 -1.85
N TYR A 64 -20.98 -5.35 -1.13
CA TYR A 64 -19.53 -5.63 -1.10
C TYR A 64 -19.27 -7.08 -0.66
N GLY A 65 -20.07 -7.59 0.29
CA GLY A 65 -19.97 -8.98 0.74
C GLY A 65 -20.24 -9.98 -0.35
N ASP A 66 -21.26 -9.77 -1.19
CA ASP A 66 -21.57 -10.65 -2.31
C ASP A 66 -20.40 -10.80 -3.29
N VAL A 67 -19.62 -9.72 -3.45
CA VAL A 67 -18.52 -9.66 -4.43
C VAL A 67 -17.19 -10.10 -3.81
N ARG A 68 -16.88 -9.67 -2.58
CA ARG A 68 -15.53 -9.73 -2.02
C ARG A 68 -15.35 -10.62 -0.80
N GLN A 69 -16.39 -10.91 -0.03
CA GLN A 69 -16.25 -11.64 1.24
C GLN A 69 -15.54 -12.97 1.07
N ARG A 70 -15.86 -13.71 0.01
CA ARG A 70 -15.22 -14.99 -0.25
C ARG A 70 -13.72 -14.85 -0.50
N GLU A 71 -13.32 -13.89 -1.31
CA GLU A 71 -11.91 -13.62 -1.59
C GLU A 71 -11.15 -13.27 -0.29
N GLU A 72 -11.71 -12.40 0.55
CA GLU A 72 -11.09 -12.00 1.81
C GLU A 72 -10.94 -13.18 2.78
N VAL A 73 -11.96 -14.04 2.86
CA VAL A 73 -11.91 -15.26 3.69
C VAL A 73 -10.83 -16.22 3.18
N GLU A 74 -10.80 -16.51 1.87
CA GLU A 74 -9.82 -17.41 1.28
C GLU A 74 -8.38 -16.86 1.42
N HIS A 75 -8.16 -15.57 1.17
CA HIS A 75 -6.87 -14.93 1.38
C HIS A 75 -6.44 -14.90 2.85
N SER A 76 -7.38 -14.70 3.78
CA SER A 76 -7.10 -14.77 5.22
C SER A 76 -6.70 -16.18 5.63
N ILE A 77 -7.43 -17.20 5.19
CA ILE A 77 -7.09 -18.61 5.45
C ILE A 77 -5.68 -18.90 4.92
N TYR A 78 -5.41 -18.53 3.67
CA TYR A 78 -4.09 -18.71 3.08
C TYR A 78 -3.00 -18.01 3.91
N SER A 79 -3.15 -16.70 4.14
CA SER A 79 -2.12 -15.88 4.77
C SER A 79 -1.86 -16.24 6.23
N PHE A 80 -2.87 -16.65 6.99
CA PHE A 80 -2.72 -16.94 8.41
C PHE A 80 -2.53 -18.43 8.74
N ARG A 81 -2.90 -19.35 7.84
CA ARG A 81 -2.92 -20.78 8.15
C ARG A 81 -2.16 -21.65 7.15
N GLU A 82 -2.39 -21.45 5.84
CA GLU A 82 -2.03 -22.46 4.82
C GLU A 82 -0.76 -22.11 4.02
N ALA A 83 -0.34 -20.83 3.99
CA ALA A 83 0.81 -20.42 3.20
C ALA A 83 2.08 -21.22 3.57
N ASP A 84 2.74 -21.78 2.56
CA ASP A 84 3.99 -22.55 2.73
C ASP A 84 5.16 -21.61 3.06
N VAL A 85 5.60 -21.65 4.30
CA VAL A 85 6.67 -20.80 4.85
C VAL A 85 8.01 -21.02 4.12
N ALA A 86 8.34 -22.25 3.76
CA ALA A 86 9.61 -22.57 3.09
C ALA A 86 9.61 -21.98 1.67
N LEU A 87 8.50 -22.13 0.95
CA LEU A 87 8.31 -21.56 -0.37
C LEU A 87 8.40 -20.02 -0.32
N LEU A 88 7.67 -19.38 0.61
CA LEU A 88 7.67 -17.94 0.75
C LEU A 88 9.05 -17.35 1.05
N ARG A 89 9.84 -18.00 1.94
CA ARG A 89 11.22 -17.60 2.22
C ARG A 89 12.11 -17.71 0.98
N SER A 90 12.01 -18.82 0.25
CA SER A 90 12.76 -19.02 -0.99
C SER A 90 12.41 -17.98 -2.06
N GLN A 91 11.13 -17.70 -2.23
CA GLN A 91 10.65 -16.67 -3.16
C GLN A 91 11.12 -15.26 -2.76
N PHE A 92 11.13 -14.95 -1.46
CA PHE A 92 11.64 -13.65 -0.98
C PHE A 92 13.11 -13.47 -1.39
N GLU A 93 13.96 -14.46 -1.15
CA GLU A 93 15.37 -14.40 -1.51
C GLU A 93 15.59 -14.29 -3.03
N GLN A 94 14.74 -14.93 -3.82
CA GLN A 94 14.78 -14.84 -5.29
C GLN A 94 14.42 -13.43 -5.77
N TRP A 95 13.32 -12.86 -5.25
CA TRP A 95 12.89 -11.52 -5.63
C TRP A 95 13.83 -10.44 -5.11
N GLU A 96 14.44 -10.61 -3.93
CA GLU A 96 15.45 -9.69 -3.43
C GLU A 96 16.68 -9.64 -4.36
N ARG A 97 17.18 -10.80 -4.79
CA ARG A 97 18.30 -10.87 -5.75
C ARG A 97 17.93 -10.25 -7.09
N GLU A 98 16.72 -10.51 -7.57
CA GLU A 98 16.25 -9.95 -8.84
C GLU A 98 16.09 -8.43 -8.73
N ALA A 99 15.51 -7.90 -7.66
CA ALA A 99 15.39 -6.46 -7.43
C ALA A 99 16.77 -5.78 -7.47
N ALA A 100 17.75 -6.32 -6.76
CA ALA A 100 19.11 -5.79 -6.74
C ALA A 100 19.79 -5.87 -8.11
N ARG A 101 19.58 -6.96 -8.86
CA ARG A 101 20.12 -7.13 -10.21
C ARG A 101 19.53 -6.11 -11.20
N VAL A 102 18.21 -5.95 -11.16
CA VAL A 102 17.47 -5.14 -12.12
C VAL A 102 17.69 -3.64 -11.90
N VAL A 103 17.79 -3.20 -10.63
CA VAL A 103 18.08 -1.79 -10.32
C VAL A 103 19.48 -1.40 -10.75
N ALA A 104 20.44 -2.33 -10.78
CA ALA A 104 21.80 -2.08 -11.24
C ALA A 104 21.92 -1.82 -12.76
N ILE A 105 20.94 -2.25 -13.55
CA ILE A 105 20.83 -1.98 -15.00
C ILE A 105 19.78 -0.90 -15.32
N PRO A 106 19.62 0.08 -14.50
CA PRO A 106 18.61 1.09 -14.19
C PRO A 106 17.19 0.84 -14.79
N LEU A 107 16.68 -0.36 -14.64
CA LEU A 107 15.28 -0.70 -14.95
C LEU A 107 14.41 -0.49 -13.70
N VAL A 108 14.07 0.76 -13.44
CA VAL A 108 13.41 1.21 -12.19
C VAL A 108 12.05 0.54 -11.97
N VAL A 109 11.19 0.48 -12.98
CA VAL A 109 9.83 -0.06 -12.83
C VAL A 109 9.85 -1.56 -12.48
N PRO A 110 10.55 -2.44 -13.23
CA PRO A 110 10.66 -3.85 -12.84
C PRO A 110 11.34 -4.07 -11.48
N ALA A 111 12.32 -3.22 -11.12
CA ALA A 111 12.95 -3.28 -9.81
C ALA A 111 11.95 -2.96 -8.68
N HIS A 112 11.12 -1.93 -8.87
CA HIS A 112 10.05 -1.57 -7.93
C HIS A 112 9.04 -2.71 -7.75
N GLU A 113 8.59 -3.33 -8.85
CA GLU A 113 7.69 -4.50 -8.79
C GLU A 113 8.30 -5.66 -7.99
N ALA A 114 9.59 -5.92 -8.16
CA ALA A 114 10.29 -6.95 -7.39
C ALA A 114 10.34 -6.61 -5.88
N VAL A 115 10.54 -5.33 -5.52
CA VAL A 115 10.47 -4.86 -4.12
C VAL A 115 9.07 -5.04 -3.54
N LEU A 116 8.01 -4.73 -4.30
CA LEU A 116 6.62 -4.96 -3.86
C LEU A 116 6.35 -6.45 -3.60
N LYS A 117 6.89 -7.35 -4.44
CA LYS A 117 6.80 -8.79 -4.20
C LYS A 117 7.52 -9.20 -2.92
N CYS A 118 8.70 -8.66 -2.63
CA CYS A 118 9.39 -8.88 -1.35
C CYS A 118 8.54 -8.40 -0.17
N SER A 119 7.94 -7.22 -0.26
CA SER A 119 7.07 -6.67 0.78
C SER A 119 5.84 -7.55 1.01
N HIS A 120 5.19 -8.00 -0.06
CA HIS A 120 4.05 -8.92 0.04
C HIS A 120 4.42 -10.24 0.72
N LEU A 121 5.52 -10.87 0.31
CA LEU A 121 5.99 -12.14 0.89
C LEU A 121 6.33 -11.98 2.38
N PHE A 122 6.95 -10.86 2.76
CA PHE A 122 7.19 -10.54 4.16
C PHE A 122 5.89 -10.44 4.95
N ASN A 123 4.88 -9.74 4.43
CA ASN A 123 3.58 -9.60 5.11
C ASN A 123 2.91 -10.97 5.33
N VAL A 124 2.97 -11.87 4.35
CA VAL A 124 2.42 -13.22 4.51
C VAL A 124 3.21 -14.04 5.52
N LEU A 125 4.55 -13.97 5.51
CA LEU A 125 5.41 -14.63 6.52
C LEU A 125 5.14 -14.11 7.93
N ASP A 126 4.94 -12.80 8.09
CA ASP A 126 4.58 -12.17 9.37
C ASP A 126 3.20 -12.61 9.84
N ALA A 127 2.19 -12.60 8.96
CA ALA A 127 0.84 -13.09 9.24
C ALA A 127 0.82 -14.57 9.64
N ARG A 128 1.66 -15.41 9.02
CA ARG A 128 1.85 -16.82 9.42
C ARG A 128 2.51 -17.00 10.79
N GLY A 129 2.99 -15.92 11.41
CA GLY A 129 3.78 -16.01 12.64
C GLY A 129 5.12 -16.75 12.45
N ALA A 130 5.64 -16.79 11.21
CA ALA A 130 6.82 -17.55 10.83
C ALA A 130 8.14 -16.80 11.09
N LEU A 131 8.05 -15.56 11.56
CA LEU A 131 9.21 -14.69 11.80
C LEU A 131 9.36 -14.39 13.29
N SER A 132 10.57 -14.60 13.83
CA SER A 132 10.95 -14.07 15.12
C SER A 132 11.07 -12.54 15.06
N VAL A 133 11.10 -11.88 16.21
CA VAL A 133 11.25 -10.41 16.31
C VAL A 133 12.51 -9.93 15.57
N THR A 134 13.61 -10.67 15.71
CA THR A 134 14.89 -10.35 15.07
C THR A 134 14.84 -10.54 13.55
N GLU A 135 14.24 -11.63 13.09
CA GLU A 135 14.05 -11.88 11.65
C GLU A 135 13.14 -10.83 11.03
N ARG A 136 12.03 -10.48 11.69
CA ARG A 136 11.12 -9.43 11.24
C ARG A 136 11.87 -8.10 11.00
N ALA A 137 12.68 -7.68 11.97
CA ALA A 137 13.50 -6.47 11.82
C ALA A 137 14.47 -6.57 10.63
N SER A 138 15.09 -7.74 10.43
CA SER A 138 16.01 -8.02 9.33
C SER A 138 15.31 -7.94 7.96
N PHE A 139 14.13 -8.56 7.81
CA PHE A 139 13.36 -8.51 6.58
C PHE A 139 12.94 -7.09 6.22
N ILE A 140 12.45 -6.31 7.20
CA ILE A 140 12.10 -4.89 7.01
C ILE A 140 13.31 -4.09 6.54
N GLN A 141 14.48 -4.29 7.16
CA GLN A 141 15.70 -3.59 6.78
C GLN A 141 16.13 -3.92 5.34
N ARG A 142 16.03 -5.20 4.93
CA ARG A 142 16.36 -5.65 3.57
C ARG A 142 15.43 -5.00 2.54
N ILE A 143 14.11 -5.02 2.78
CA ILE A 143 13.12 -4.37 1.90
C ILE A 143 13.39 -2.85 1.81
N ARG A 144 13.60 -2.19 2.95
CA ARG A 144 13.91 -0.75 2.99
C ARG A 144 15.15 -0.41 2.18
N LYS A 145 16.21 -1.21 2.30
CA LYS A 145 17.44 -1.01 1.50
C LYS A 145 17.16 -1.08 0.00
N LEU A 146 16.39 -2.07 -0.45
CA LEU A 146 16.01 -2.19 -1.85
C LEU A 146 15.14 -1.02 -2.31
N ALA A 147 14.16 -0.61 -1.49
CA ALA A 147 13.30 0.53 -1.80
C ALA A 147 14.11 1.83 -1.96
N CYS A 148 15.09 2.08 -1.09
CA CYS A 148 16.00 3.23 -1.22
C CYS A 148 16.79 3.16 -2.54
N LEU A 149 17.36 2.01 -2.90
CA LEU A 149 18.09 1.85 -4.16
C LEU A 149 17.21 2.14 -5.39
N VAL A 150 15.96 1.67 -5.36
CA VAL A 150 14.99 1.94 -6.45
C VAL A 150 14.62 3.42 -6.49
N ALA A 151 14.39 4.07 -5.34
CA ALA A 151 14.10 5.49 -5.26
C ALA A 151 15.25 6.34 -5.80
N ASP A 152 16.49 6.03 -5.42
CA ASP A 152 17.68 6.72 -5.91
C ASP A 152 17.82 6.58 -7.45
N ALA A 153 17.63 5.37 -7.97
CA ALA A 153 17.65 5.11 -9.40
C ALA A 153 16.52 5.86 -10.13
N HIS A 154 15.33 5.95 -9.52
CA HIS A 154 14.22 6.72 -10.07
C HIS A 154 14.57 8.21 -10.16
N VAL A 155 15.06 8.80 -9.08
CA VAL A 155 15.45 10.21 -9.04
C VAL A 155 16.56 10.49 -10.07
N ALA A 156 17.57 9.64 -10.16
CA ALA A 156 18.64 9.76 -11.15
C ALA A 156 18.09 9.71 -12.60
N SER A 157 17.19 8.79 -12.88
CA SER A 157 16.50 8.67 -14.18
C SER A 157 15.70 9.94 -14.52
N ARG A 158 14.97 10.51 -13.53
CA ARG A 158 14.21 11.75 -13.71
C ARG A 158 15.11 12.96 -13.93
N ALA A 159 16.23 13.02 -13.21
CA ALA A 159 17.24 14.08 -13.39
C ALA A 159 17.88 14.02 -14.78
N ALA A 160 18.26 12.82 -15.24
CA ALA A 160 18.80 12.63 -16.59
C ALA A 160 17.81 13.05 -17.71
N ALA A 161 16.51 12.89 -17.45
CA ALA A 161 15.45 13.37 -18.36
C ALA A 161 15.13 14.87 -18.21
N GLY A 162 15.82 15.61 -17.35
CA GLY A 162 15.59 17.03 -17.10
C GLY A 162 14.29 17.36 -16.39
N PHE A 163 13.72 16.44 -15.60
CA PHE A 163 12.46 16.60 -14.86
C PHE A 163 11.30 17.14 -15.73
N PRO A 164 10.90 16.47 -16.80
CA PRO A 164 9.99 17.02 -17.83
C PRO A 164 8.61 17.43 -17.29
N LEU A 165 8.18 16.91 -16.13
CA LEU A 165 6.93 17.30 -15.49
C LEU A 165 7.05 18.64 -14.75
N LEU A 166 8.23 18.96 -14.16
CA LEU A 166 8.48 20.26 -13.54
C LEU A 166 8.54 21.37 -14.57
N ALA A 167 9.16 21.12 -15.74
CA ALA A 167 9.24 22.09 -16.82
C ALA A 167 7.88 22.47 -17.43
N ARG A 168 6.86 21.61 -17.30
CA ARG A 168 5.49 21.88 -17.74
C ARG A 168 4.65 22.66 -16.73
N ALA A 169 4.97 22.58 -15.45
CA ALA A 169 4.27 23.30 -14.39
C ALA A 169 4.60 24.80 -14.33
N THR A 170 5.64 25.25 -15.02
CA THR A 170 6.08 26.66 -15.09
C THR A 170 5.59 27.39 -16.35
N ARG A 171 4.74 26.80 -17.16
CA ARG A 171 4.04 27.41 -18.32
C ARG A 171 2.57 27.58 -18.00
#